data_a00218e5561f5e4f81482fa39a44b4ed
#
_entry.id   a00218e5561f5e4f81482fa39a44b4ed
#
_cell.length_a   1.000
_cell.length_b   1.000
_cell.length_c   1.000
_cell.angle_alpha   90.00
_cell.angle_beta   90.00
_cell.angle_gamma   90.00
#
_symmetry.space_group_name_H-M   'P 1'
#
loop_
_entity.id
_entity.type
_entity.pdbx_description
1 polymer ?
#
loop_
_entity_poly.entity_id
_entity_poly.type
_entity_poly.pdbx_seq_one_letter_code
_entity_poly.pdbx_strand_id
1 'polypeptide(L)'
;QTCEARCYAVARRYHPLLVNTVVGFIGPEYLYDGKQITRAGLEDHFCGKLMGVPLGCDICYTNHAEADQDDMDNLLTLLVAGGVNYIMGVPGADDIMLNYQSTSYHDALYARKLLGKRHAPEFEAWLQKMNLIDGRGDLLPFKPTNKLLQIEKLEAVNG
;
A
#
# COMPACT_ATOMS: atom_id res chain seq x y z
N GLN A 1 -6.96 17.20 8.89
CA GLN A 1 -8.29 16.55 8.80
C GLN A 1 -9.35 17.44 8.17
N THR A 2 -9.38 18.75 8.45
CA THR A 2 -10.38 19.66 7.84
C THR A 2 -10.21 19.73 6.32
N CYS A 3 -8.99 19.76 5.82
CA CYS A 3 -8.70 19.75 4.38
C CYS A 3 -9.08 18.42 3.74
N GLU A 4 -8.73 17.31 4.37
CA GLU A 4 -9.08 15.96 3.91
C GLU A 4 -10.60 15.77 3.86
N ALA A 5 -11.32 16.18 4.90
CA ALA A 5 -12.79 16.10 4.91
C ALA A 5 -13.41 16.88 3.73
N ARG A 6 -12.83 18.02 3.36
CA ARG A 6 -13.26 18.78 2.17
C ARG A 6 -12.93 18.04 0.88
N CYS A 7 -11.73 17.46 0.77
CA CYS A 7 -11.36 16.67 -0.40
C CYS A 7 -12.26 15.44 -0.56
N TYR A 8 -12.61 14.77 0.54
CA TYR A 8 -13.52 13.62 0.49
C TYR A 8 -14.96 13.99 0.14
N ALA A 9 -15.39 15.20 0.48
CA ALA A 9 -16.67 15.73 0.00
C ALA A 9 -16.69 15.87 -1.53
N VAL A 10 -15.58 16.30 -2.12
CA VAL A 10 -15.41 16.34 -3.59
C VAL A 10 -15.38 14.93 -4.15
N ALA A 11 -14.60 14.02 -3.54
CA ALA A 11 -14.53 12.61 -3.96
C ALA A 11 -15.93 11.97 -3.99
N ARG A 12 -16.74 12.16 -2.97
CA ARG A 12 -18.13 11.66 -2.94
C ARG A 12 -18.96 12.13 -4.13
N ARG A 13 -18.75 13.34 -4.60
CA ARG A 13 -19.48 13.88 -5.75
C ARG A 13 -19.11 13.18 -7.07
N TYR A 14 -17.84 12.78 -7.22
CA TYR A 14 -17.33 12.19 -8.45
C TYR A 14 -17.29 10.67 -8.46
N HIS A 15 -17.58 10.03 -7.32
CA HIS A 15 -17.61 8.57 -7.17
C HIS A 15 -16.37 7.89 -7.74
N PRO A 16 -15.15 8.24 -7.28
CA PRO A 16 -13.94 7.63 -7.79
C PRO A 16 -13.88 6.14 -7.44
N LEU A 17 -13.15 5.37 -8.24
CA LEU A 17 -12.89 3.96 -7.94
C LEU A 17 -12.12 3.81 -6.62
N LEU A 18 -11.17 4.69 -6.37
CA LEU A 18 -10.37 4.75 -5.16
C LEU A 18 -9.87 6.18 -4.90
N VAL A 19 -9.58 6.45 -3.64
CA VAL A 19 -8.93 7.70 -3.20
C VAL A 19 -7.70 7.30 -2.40
N ASN A 20 -6.55 7.90 -2.70
CA ASN A 20 -5.33 7.68 -1.95
C ASN A 20 -5.06 8.83 -1.00
N THR A 21 -4.71 8.51 0.23
CA THR A 21 -4.14 9.45 1.17
C THR A 21 -2.66 9.16 1.37
N VAL A 22 -1.88 10.15 1.71
CA VAL A 22 -0.44 10.04 1.98
C VAL A 22 -0.17 10.58 3.37
N VAL A 23 0.37 9.75 4.25
CA VAL A 23 0.83 10.18 5.57
C VAL A 23 2.31 10.52 5.50
N GLY A 24 2.79 11.46 6.28
CA GLY A 24 4.20 11.82 6.32
C GLY A 24 4.73 12.52 5.05
N PHE A 25 3.88 13.13 4.24
CA PHE A 25 4.26 13.80 3.01
C PHE A 25 5.26 14.95 3.25
N ILE A 26 6.17 15.15 2.29
CA ILE A 26 7.15 16.24 2.31
C ILE A 26 6.44 17.55 1.98
N GLY A 27 6.36 18.45 2.95
CA GLY A 27 5.79 19.76 2.79
C GLY A 27 6.34 20.74 3.82
N PRO A 28 5.88 21.99 3.81
CA PRO A 28 6.24 22.95 4.85
C PRO A 28 5.71 22.54 6.24
N GLU A 29 4.70 21.69 6.27
CA GLU A 29 4.13 21.11 7.47
C GLU A 29 4.33 19.59 7.39
N TYR A 30 5.26 19.05 8.14
CA TYR A 30 5.49 17.62 8.28
C TYR A 30 5.13 17.13 9.68
N LEU A 31 4.78 15.86 9.78
CA LEU A 31 4.54 15.21 11.05
C LEU A 31 5.88 14.90 11.71
N TYR A 32 5.98 15.21 13.00
CA TYR A 32 7.26 15.21 13.70
C TYR A 32 7.73 13.79 14.07
N ASP A 33 6.82 12.95 14.53
CA ASP A 33 7.14 11.63 15.04
C ASP A 33 6.16 10.54 14.57
N GLY A 34 6.52 9.28 14.81
CA GLY A 34 5.72 8.12 14.43
C GLY A 34 4.32 8.11 15.04
N LYS A 35 4.13 8.69 16.23
CA LYS A 35 2.80 8.78 16.87
C LYS A 35 1.89 9.75 16.14
N GLN A 36 2.44 10.88 15.71
CA GLN A 36 1.70 11.86 14.91
C GLN A 36 1.32 11.28 13.55
N ILE A 37 2.25 10.56 12.90
CA ILE A 37 2.02 9.90 11.63
C ILE A 37 0.93 8.82 11.77
N THR A 38 1.03 7.97 12.77
CA THR A 38 0.02 6.94 13.06
C THR A 38 -1.35 7.55 13.30
N ARG A 39 -1.42 8.59 14.11
CA ARG A 39 -2.67 9.30 14.38
C ARG A 39 -3.25 9.93 13.11
N ALA A 40 -2.44 10.60 12.32
CA ALA A 40 -2.87 11.23 11.09
C ALA A 40 -3.45 10.21 10.10
N GLY A 41 -2.75 9.08 9.88
CA GLY A 41 -3.23 8.02 9.00
C GLY A 41 -4.56 7.40 9.46
N LEU A 42 -4.70 7.16 10.76
CA LEU A 42 -5.94 6.60 11.33
C LEU A 42 -7.11 7.58 11.29
N GLU A 43 -6.88 8.85 11.65
CA GLU A 43 -7.92 9.88 11.60
C GLU A 43 -8.39 10.13 10.17
N ASP A 44 -7.46 10.13 9.22
CA ASP A 44 -7.74 10.31 7.81
C ASP A 44 -8.55 9.13 7.24
N HIS A 45 -8.11 7.91 7.51
CA HIS A 45 -8.84 6.69 7.16
C HIS A 45 -10.25 6.66 7.77
N PHE A 46 -10.38 7.01 9.02
CA PHE A 46 -11.66 7.08 9.73
C PHE A 46 -12.59 8.11 9.10
N CYS A 47 -12.08 9.30 8.79
CA CYS A 47 -12.82 10.34 8.10
C CYS A 47 -13.35 9.85 6.74
N GLY A 48 -12.49 9.24 5.93
CA GLY A 48 -12.88 8.68 4.64
C GLY A 48 -13.96 7.60 4.76
N LYS A 49 -13.83 6.71 5.73
CA LYS A 49 -14.83 5.67 6.00
C LYS A 49 -16.19 6.24 6.40
N LEU A 50 -16.22 7.20 7.32
CA LEU A 50 -17.45 7.86 7.72
C LEU A 50 -18.15 8.56 6.55
N MET A 51 -17.37 9.05 5.60
CA MET A 51 -17.88 9.69 4.39
C MET A 51 -18.21 8.72 3.27
N GLY A 52 -17.98 7.42 3.44
CA GLY A 52 -18.26 6.40 2.44
C GLY A 52 -17.35 6.46 1.21
N VAL A 53 -16.09 6.86 1.40
CA VAL A 53 -15.09 6.97 0.34
C VAL A 53 -14.22 5.69 0.31
N PRO A 54 -13.96 5.08 -0.86
CA PRO A 54 -13.05 3.95 -0.97
C PRO A 54 -11.60 4.42 -0.81
N LEU A 55 -11.08 4.30 0.40
CA LEU A 55 -9.82 4.90 0.81
C LEU A 55 -8.69 3.88 0.87
N GLY A 56 -7.57 4.22 0.24
CA GLY A 56 -6.27 3.58 0.39
C GLY A 56 -5.25 4.55 1.00
N CYS A 57 -4.07 4.03 1.29
CA CYS A 57 -3.04 4.80 1.96
C CYS A 57 -1.65 4.50 1.41
N ASP A 58 -0.87 5.55 1.26
CA ASP A 58 0.58 5.49 1.16
C ASP A 58 1.15 5.71 2.56
N ILE A 59 1.65 4.61 3.15
CA ILE A 59 2.21 4.61 4.50
C ILE A 59 3.68 4.93 4.39
N CYS A 60 4.03 6.16 4.70
CA CYS A 60 5.40 6.66 4.57
C CYS A 60 5.73 7.68 5.64
N TYR A 61 6.99 7.99 5.75
CA TYR A 61 7.50 9.12 6.53
C TYR A 61 8.70 9.75 5.82
N THR A 62 8.98 11.00 6.12
CA THR A 62 10.15 11.68 5.59
C THR A 62 11.34 11.54 6.53
N ASN A 63 12.56 11.64 6.02
CA ASN A 63 13.78 11.60 6.82
C ASN A 63 13.90 12.73 7.87
N HIS A 64 12.95 13.67 7.88
CA HIS A 64 12.87 14.75 8.87
C HIS A 64 12.08 14.36 10.11
N ALA A 65 11.29 13.28 10.04
CA ALA A 65 10.48 12.81 11.16
C ALA A 65 11.31 11.91 12.08
N GLU A 66 11.04 12.00 13.38
CA GLU A 66 11.53 11.04 14.37
C GLU A 66 10.63 9.79 14.34
N ALA A 67 10.74 9.05 13.24
CA ALA A 67 9.98 7.82 12.99
C ALA A 67 10.90 6.79 12.36
N ASP A 68 10.50 5.53 12.45
CA ASP A 68 11.21 4.41 11.85
C ASP A 68 10.25 3.44 11.14
N GLN A 69 10.79 2.35 10.64
CA GLN A 69 10.01 1.34 9.92
C GLN A 69 9.00 0.64 10.85
N ASP A 70 9.33 0.46 12.13
CA ASP A 70 8.43 -0.16 13.10
C ASP A 70 7.15 0.67 13.29
N ASP A 71 7.26 2.00 13.27
CA ASP A 71 6.11 2.91 13.29
C ASP A 71 5.21 2.72 12.07
N MET A 72 5.82 2.52 10.90
CA MET A 72 5.07 2.31 9.65
C MET A 72 4.42 0.93 9.61
N ASP A 73 5.08 -0.09 10.11
CA ASP A 73 4.53 -1.45 10.22
C ASP A 73 3.35 -1.51 11.20
N ASN A 74 3.43 -0.76 12.29
CA ASN A 74 2.32 -0.58 13.21
C ASN A 74 1.13 0.11 12.53
N LEU A 75 1.36 1.20 11.82
CA LEU A 75 0.32 1.90 11.08
C LEU A 75 -0.31 1.02 10.00
N LEU A 76 0.51 0.29 9.23
CA LEU A 76 0.03 -0.68 8.24
C LEU A 76 -0.93 -1.69 8.89
N THR A 77 -0.51 -2.29 10.00
CA THR A 77 -1.32 -3.28 10.71
C THR A 77 -2.66 -2.71 11.17
N LEU A 78 -2.65 -1.52 11.74
CA LEU A 78 -3.84 -0.81 12.21
C LEU A 78 -4.79 -0.45 11.06
N LEU A 79 -4.28 0.05 9.95
CA LEU A 79 -5.08 0.40 8.77
C LEU A 79 -5.70 -0.84 8.11
N VAL A 80 -4.95 -1.94 8.00
CA VAL A 80 -5.48 -3.18 7.43
C VAL A 80 -6.54 -3.79 8.35
N ALA A 81 -6.35 -3.74 9.68
CA ALA A 81 -7.36 -4.12 10.66
C ALA A 81 -8.60 -3.22 10.58
N GLY A 82 -8.40 -1.92 10.38
CA GLY A 82 -9.45 -0.92 10.16
C GLY A 82 -10.19 -1.06 8.81
N GLY A 83 -9.72 -1.94 7.93
CA GLY A 83 -10.36 -2.24 6.65
C GLY A 83 -10.05 -1.21 5.56
N VAL A 84 -8.79 -0.79 5.45
CA VAL A 84 -8.31 -0.02 4.32
C VAL A 84 -8.52 -0.80 3.01
N ASN A 85 -8.85 -0.11 1.93
CA ASN A 85 -9.17 -0.75 0.66
C ASN A 85 -7.93 -1.23 -0.10
N TYR A 86 -6.85 -0.47 -0.03
CA TYR A 86 -5.57 -0.83 -0.63
C TYR A 86 -4.44 -0.07 0.07
N ILE A 87 -3.23 -0.54 -0.15
CA ILE A 87 -1.99 0.10 0.32
C ILE A 87 -1.10 0.31 -0.90
N MET A 88 -0.50 1.47 -1.01
CA MET A 88 0.60 1.69 -1.94
C MET A 88 1.86 1.02 -1.40
N GLY A 89 2.60 0.38 -2.27
CA GLY A 89 3.80 -0.35 -1.88
C GLY A 89 4.90 -0.24 -2.93
N VAL A 90 6.12 -0.53 -2.50
CA VAL A 90 7.33 -0.56 -3.31
C VAL A 90 8.04 -1.91 -3.15
N PRO A 91 8.96 -2.28 -4.04
CA PRO A 91 9.71 -3.54 -3.92
C PRO A 91 10.53 -3.66 -2.64
N GLY A 92 11.09 -2.56 -2.17
CA GLY A 92 11.73 -2.41 -0.85
C GLY A 92 10.86 -1.59 0.07
N ALA A 93 11.42 -1.11 1.17
CA ALA A 93 10.74 -0.20 2.09
C ALA A 93 11.02 1.28 1.79
N ASP A 94 11.98 1.57 0.92
CA ASP A 94 12.39 2.93 0.58
C ASP A 94 11.87 3.36 -0.78
N ASP A 95 11.31 4.55 -0.85
CA ASP A 95 11.03 5.24 -2.09
C ASP A 95 12.27 5.98 -2.57
N ILE A 96 12.90 5.45 -3.60
CA ILE A 96 14.15 6.00 -4.14
C ILE A 96 13.96 7.41 -4.71
N MET A 97 12.79 7.69 -5.27
CA MET A 97 12.52 8.97 -5.94
C MET A 97 12.40 10.13 -4.95
N LEU A 98 11.73 9.91 -3.82
CA LEU A 98 11.45 10.94 -2.82
C LEU A 98 12.30 10.80 -1.55
N ASN A 99 13.11 9.75 -1.47
CA ASN A 99 14.01 9.46 -0.34
C ASN A 99 13.28 9.42 1.01
N TYR A 100 12.11 8.79 1.03
CA TYR A 100 11.36 8.48 2.25
C TYR A 100 10.91 7.02 2.28
N GLN A 101 10.65 6.53 3.47
CA GLN A 101 10.27 5.14 3.71
C GLN A 101 8.83 4.89 3.29
N SER A 102 8.57 3.72 2.75
CA SER A 102 7.25 3.30 2.30
C SER A 102 7.04 1.80 2.57
N THR A 103 5.81 1.34 2.48
CA THR A 103 5.45 -0.07 2.70
C THR A 103 5.99 -0.96 1.57
N SER A 104 6.69 -2.04 1.94
CA SER A 104 7.11 -3.05 0.97
C SER A 104 5.96 -3.98 0.56
N TYR A 105 6.12 -4.65 -0.59
CA TYR A 105 5.17 -5.70 -1.00
C TYR A 105 5.13 -6.88 -0.04
N HIS A 106 6.24 -7.15 0.67
CA HIS A 106 6.32 -8.21 1.67
C HIS A 106 5.49 -7.88 2.91
N ASP A 107 5.53 -6.62 3.37
CA ASP A 107 4.75 -6.15 4.51
C ASP A 107 3.26 -6.18 4.20
N ALA A 108 2.87 -5.75 3.01
CA ALA A 108 1.49 -5.82 2.54
C ALA A 108 0.99 -7.29 2.46
N LEU A 109 1.83 -8.21 1.97
CA LEU A 109 1.51 -9.65 1.93
C LEU A 109 1.37 -10.22 3.34
N TYR A 110 2.30 -9.88 4.23
CA TYR A 110 2.27 -10.30 5.63
C TYR A 110 0.98 -9.84 6.33
N ALA A 111 0.66 -8.53 6.23
CA ALA A 111 -0.53 -7.97 6.85
C ALA A 111 -1.82 -8.62 6.31
N ARG A 112 -1.87 -8.91 5.00
CA ARG A 112 -2.99 -9.62 4.37
C ARG A 112 -3.15 -11.02 4.97
N LYS A 113 -2.08 -11.78 5.10
CA LYS A 113 -2.10 -13.13 5.68
C LYS A 113 -2.49 -13.10 7.15
N LEU A 114 -1.88 -12.20 7.93
CA LEU A 114 -2.13 -12.07 9.37
C LEU A 114 -3.61 -11.81 9.67
N LEU A 115 -4.26 -10.98 8.88
CA LEU A 115 -5.63 -10.55 9.09
C LEU A 115 -6.65 -11.31 8.22
N GLY A 116 -6.24 -12.38 7.55
CA GLY A 116 -7.12 -13.22 6.72
C GLY A 116 -7.76 -12.46 5.55
N LYS A 117 -7.11 -11.41 5.04
CA LYS A 117 -7.61 -10.63 3.91
C LYS A 117 -7.22 -11.28 2.58
N ARG A 118 -8.04 -11.02 1.56
CA ARG A 118 -7.79 -11.51 0.21
C ARG A 118 -7.65 -10.35 -0.76
N HIS A 119 -7.15 -10.64 -1.94
CA HIS A 119 -7.12 -9.69 -3.05
C HIS A 119 -8.54 -9.32 -3.48
N ALA A 120 -8.69 -8.22 -4.20
CA ALA A 120 -9.93 -7.93 -4.91
C ALA A 120 -10.26 -9.11 -5.85
N PRO A 121 -11.54 -9.53 -5.96
CA PRO A 121 -11.89 -10.76 -6.69
C PRO A 121 -11.38 -10.81 -8.13
N GLU A 122 -11.41 -9.69 -8.85
CA GLU A 122 -10.95 -9.58 -10.22
C GLU A 122 -9.42 -9.75 -10.32
N PHE A 123 -8.70 -9.15 -9.39
CA PHE A 123 -7.24 -9.28 -9.33
C PHE A 123 -6.83 -10.69 -8.89
N GLU A 124 -7.54 -11.27 -7.94
CA GLU A 124 -7.31 -12.64 -7.51
C GLU A 124 -7.51 -13.63 -8.66
N ALA A 125 -8.58 -13.48 -9.42
CA ALA A 125 -8.83 -14.31 -10.60
C ALA A 125 -7.71 -14.18 -11.66
N TRP A 126 -7.20 -12.96 -11.84
CA TRP A 126 -6.05 -12.73 -12.71
C TRP A 126 -4.77 -13.41 -12.19
N LEU A 127 -4.47 -13.28 -10.89
CA LEU A 127 -3.30 -13.92 -10.27
C LEU A 127 -3.36 -15.46 -10.40
N GLN A 128 -4.54 -16.05 -10.23
CA GLN A 128 -4.76 -17.49 -10.43
C GLN A 128 -4.55 -17.89 -11.89
N LYS A 129 -5.11 -17.14 -12.84
CA LYS A 129 -4.91 -17.35 -14.28
C LYS A 129 -3.44 -17.30 -14.68
N MET A 130 -2.66 -16.45 -14.01
CA MET A 130 -1.23 -16.31 -14.23
C MET A 130 -0.39 -17.35 -13.49
N ASN A 131 -1.03 -18.26 -12.73
CA ASN A 131 -0.36 -19.25 -11.87
C ASN A 131 0.61 -18.63 -10.84
N LEU A 132 0.24 -17.48 -10.28
CA LEU A 132 0.99 -16.80 -9.23
C LEU A 132 0.49 -17.18 -7.84
N ILE A 133 -0.79 -17.48 -7.71
CA ILE A 133 -1.42 -17.95 -6.48
C ILE A 133 -2.30 -19.19 -6.74
N ASP A 134 -2.55 -19.96 -5.68
CA ASP A 134 -3.50 -21.07 -5.67
C ASP A 134 -4.95 -20.61 -5.41
N GLY A 135 -5.89 -21.57 -5.38
CA GLY A 135 -7.31 -21.28 -5.08
C GLY A 135 -7.56 -20.77 -3.65
N ARG A 136 -6.59 -20.90 -2.75
CA ARG A 136 -6.65 -20.35 -1.39
C ARG A 136 -6.08 -18.95 -1.29
N GLY A 137 -5.39 -18.48 -2.35
CA GLY A 137 -4.73 -17.19 -2.38
C GLY A 137 -3.28 -17.23 -1.88
N ASP A 138 -2.71 -18.42 -1.70
CA ASP A 138 -1.31 -18.59 -1.33
C ASP A 138 -0.41 -18.52 -2.56
N LEU A 139 0.76 -17.90 -2.39
CA LEU A 139 1.76 -17.81 -3.45
C LEU A 139 2.22 -19.21 -3.87
N LEU A 140 2.20 -19.45 -5.16
CA LEU A 140 2.79 -20.65 -5.73
C LEU A 140 4.31 -20.51 -5.84
N PRO A 141 5.06 -21.63 -5.72
CA PRO A 141 6.48 -21.60 -5.97
C PRO A 141 6.79 -21.05 -7.37
N PHE A 142 7.80 -20.20 -7.45
CA PHE A 142 8.24 -19.65 -8.72
C PHE A 142 8.64 -20.79 -9.68
N LYS A 143 7.97 -20.85 -10.82
CA LYS A 143 8.33 -21.76 -11.91
C LYS A 143 8.89 -20.94 -13.07
N PRO A 144 10.09 -21.27 -13.58
CA PRO A 144 10.68 -20.56 -14.73
C PRO A 144 9.82 -20.58 -15.99
N THR A 145 8.80 -21.43 -16.03
CA THR A 145 7.83 -21.55 -17.13
C THR A 145 6.70 -20.52 -17.09
N ASN A 146 6.64 -19.67 -16.06
CA ASN A 146 5.66 -18.60 -16.03
C ASN A 146 6.02 -17.58 -17.11
N LYS A 147 5.17 -17.46 -18.12
CA LYS A 147 5.41 -16.61 -19.30
C LYS A 147 5.69 -15.14 -18.99
N LEU A 148 5.13 -14.60 -17.90
CA LEU A 148 5.41 -13.22 -17.45
C LEU A 148 6.84 -13.03 -16.94
N LEU A 149 7.48 -14.11 -16.52
CA LEU A 149 8.79 -14.09 -15.86
C LEU A 149 9.85 -14.83 -16.68
N GLN A 150 9.50 -15.27 -17.89
CA GLN A 150 10.48 -15.74 -18.86
C GLN A 150 11.26 -14.53 -19.37
N ILE A 151 12.38 -14.28 -18.74
CA ILE A 151 13.45 -13.51 -19.37
C ILE A 151 13.95 -14.40 -20.51
N GLU A 152 13.68 -14.01 -21.76
CA GLU A 152 14.36 -14.62 -22.88
C GLU A 152 15.87 -14.59 -22.57
N LYS A 153 16.51 -15.73 -22.61
CA LYS A 153 17.97 -15.76 -22.54
C LYS A 153 18.44 -14.91 -23.71
N LEU A 154 18.96 -13.75 -23.41
CA LEU A 154 19.77 -13.02 -24.36
C LEU A 154 20.90 -13.98 -24.72
N GLU A 155 20.82 -14.56 -25.90
CA GLU A 155 21.98 -15.29 -26.46
C GLU A 155 23.13 -14.29 -26.44
N ALA A 156 24.17 -14.64 -25.70
CA ALA A 156 25.39 -13.87 -25.72
C ALA A 156 25.81 -13.78 -27.18
N VAL A 157 25.71 -12.61 -27.75
CA VAL A 157 26.31 -12.32 -29.05
C VAL A 157 27.81 -12.46 -28.84
N ASN A 158 28.32 -13.64 -29.11
CA ASN A 158 29.75 -13.87 -29.24
C ASN A 158 30.19 -13.14 -30.50
N GLY A 159 30.70 -11.93 -30.31
CA GLY A 159 31.46 -11.19 -31.29
C GLY A 159 32.93 -11.24 -30.94
#